data_e3d5c7b82753cc2052711bbbb463d04a
#
_entry.id   e3d5c7b82753cc2052711bbbb463d04a
#
_cell.length_a   1.000
_cell.length_b   1.000
_cell.length_c   1.000
_cell.angle_alpha   90.00
_cell.angle_beta   90.00
_cell.angle_gamma   90.00
#
_symmetry.space_group_name_H-M   'P 1'
#
loop_
_entity.id
_entity.type
_entity.pdbx_description
1 polymer ?
#
loop_
_entity_poly.entity_id
_entity_poly.type
_entity_poly.pdbx_seq_one_letter_code
_entity_poly.pdbx_strand_id
1 'polypeptide(L)'
;MSVVESSLPGVLRERASFQPNDKALTFIDYERSWDGVEETLTWSQLYRRTLNLAAQLREHGSTGDRALILAPQSLDYVVSFIASLQAGIVAVPLSIPQGGAHDERTVSVFADTAPAIVLTASSVVDNVVEYVQPQPGQNAPAVIEVDRLDLDARPSSGSRSAAHGHPDILYLQYTSGSTRTPAGVMVSNKNLFANFEQIMTSYYGVYGKVAPPGSTVVSWLPFYHDMGFVLGLILPILAGIPAVLTSPIGFLQRPARWIQMLASNTLAFTAAPN
;
A
#
# COMPACT_ATOMS: atom_id res chain seq x y z
N MET A 1 4.10 -13.54 -29.60
CA MET A 1 3.39 -13.46 -28.30
C MET A 1 3.73 -12.11 -27.72
N SER A 2 2.75 -11.20 -27.60
CA SER A 2 2.98 -9.92 -26.92
C SER A 2 3.32 -10.25 -25.45
N VAL A 3 4.46 -9.77 -24.97
CA VAL A 3 4.80 -9.77 -23.56
C VAL A 3 3.74 -8.88 -22.89
N VAL A 4 2.77 -9.49 -22.23
CA VAL A 4 1.86 -8.76 -21.34
C VAL A 4 2.78 -8.24 -20.24
N GLU A 5 3.04 -6.93 -20.23
CA GLU A 5 3.81 -6.32 -19.16
C GLU A 5 3.13 -6.65 -17.82
N SER A 6 3.81 -7.43 -17.00
CA SER A 6 3.30 -7.80 -15.68
C SER A 6 3.10 -6.53 -14.85
N SER A 7 1.94 -6.37 -14.24
CA SER A 7 1.64 -5.26 -13.32
C SER A 7 1.40 -5.81 -11.91
N LEU A 8 1.61 -4.99 -10.87
CA LEU A 8 1.35 -5.42 -9.50
C LEU A 8 -0.08 -5.94 -9.29
N PRO A 9 -1.15 -5.26 -9.78
CA PRO A 9 -2.50 -5.81 -9.74
C PRO A 9 -2.66 -7.11 -10.55
N GLY A 10 -1.95 -7.24 -11.68
CA GLY A 10 -1.93 -8.46 -12.48
C GLY A 10 -1.35 -9.64 -11.70
N VAL A 11 -0.21 -9.44 -11.02
CA VAL A 11 0.40 -10.45 -10.15
C VAL A 11 -0.53 -10.81 -8.99
N LEU A 12 -1.16 -9.83 -8.33
CA LEU A 12 -2.14 -10.12 -7.26
C LEU A 12 -3.30 -10.99 -7.76
N ARG A 13 -3.82 -10.73 -8.96
CA ARG A 13 -4.85 -11.58 -9.58
C ARG A 13 -4.38 -13.01 -9.79
N GLU A 14 -3.13 -13.20 -10.21
CA GLU A 14 -2.54 -14.54 -10.37
C GLU A 14 -2.41 -15.23 -9.02
N ARG A 15 -1.93 -14.55 -7.96
CA ARG A 15 -1.86 -15.10 -6.60
C ARG A 15 -3.26 -15.53 -6.11
N ALA A 16 -4.26 -14.68 -6.29
CA ALA A 16 -5.65 -14.99 -5.93
C ALA A 16 -6.22 -16.20 -6.70
N SER A 17 -5.70 -16.49 -7.90
CA SER A 17 -6.12 -17.63 -8.71
C SER A 17 -5.41 -18.94 -8.33
N PHE A 18 -4.09 -18.88 -8.06
CA PHE A 18 -3.28 -20.06 -7.80
C PHE A 18 -3.23 -20.48 -6.33
N GLN A 19 -3.36 -19.53 -5.40
CA GLN A 19 -3.29 -19.77 -3.95
C GLN A 19 -4.38 -18.98 -3.18
N PRO A 20 -5.68 -19.15 -3.56
CA PRO A 20 -6.77 -18.27 -3.11
C PRO A 20 -6.97 -18.25 -1.59
N ASN A 21 -6.73 -19.36 -0.93
CA ASN A 21 -6.99 -19.56 0.49
C ASN A 21 -5.75 -19.39 1.38
N ASP A 22 -4.57 -19.24 0.77
CA ASP A 22 -3.35 -19.02 1.52
C ASP A 22 -3.33 -17.59 2.11
N LYS A 23 -2.71 -17.45 3.28
CA LYS A 23 -2.53 -16.15 3.91
C LYS A 23 -1.67 -15.27 3.01
N ALA A 24 -2.16 -14.08 2.70
CA ALA A 24 -1.41 -13.06 1.98
C ALA A 24 -0.76 -12.09 2.97
N LEU A 25 -1.58 -11.43 3.77
CA LEU A 25 -1.16 -10.40 4.72
C LEU A 25 -1.85 -10.61 6.06
N THR A 26 -1.08 -10.51 7.14
CA THR A 26 -1.58 -10.42 8.50
C THR A 26 -1.10 -9.10 9.09
N PHE A 27 -2.00 -8.31 9.64
CA PHE A 27 -1.66 -7.10 10.39
C PHE A 27 -1.97 -7.32 11.87
N ILE A 28 -0.99 -7.04 12.73
CA ILE A 28 -1.16 -7.13 14.19
C ILE A 28 -1.26 -5.71 14.73
N ASP A 29 -2.46 -5.36 15.16
CA ASP A 29 -2.78 -4.02 15.69
C ASP A 29 -2.60 -4.00 17.21
N TYR A 30 -1.50 -3.44 17.67
CA TYR A 30 -1.17 -3.24 19.09
C TYR A 30 -1.71 -1.93 19.66
N GLU A 31 -2.29 -1.06 18.83
CA GLU A 31 -2.93 0.17 19.29
C GLU A 31 -4.34 -0.11 19.80
N ARG A 32 -5.00 -1.16 19.28
CA ARG A 32 -6.31 -1.64 19.72
C ARG A 32 -6.25 -2.52 20.97
N SER A 33 -5.15 -3.26 21.15
CA SER A 33 -4.93 -4.13 22.32
C SER A 33 -3.45 -4.31 22.57
N TRP A 34 -3.06 -4.37 23.85
CA TRP A 34 -1.67 -4.60 24.26
C TRP A 34 -1.09 -5.92 23.73
N ASP A 35 -1.91 -6.96 23.65
CA ASP A 35 -1.53 -8.28 23.14
C ASP A 35 -1.61 -8.39 21.61
N GLY A 36 -2.13 -7.35 20.95
CA GLY A 36 -2.33 -7.29 19.51
C GLY A 36 -3.66 -7.91 19.08
N VAL A 37 -4.30 -7.26 18.11
CA VAL A 37 -5.47 -7.80 17.39
C VAL A 37 -5.02 -8.17 15.99
N GLU A 38 -5.08 -9.47 15.66
CA GLU A 38 -4.70 -9.95 14.33
C GLU A 38 -5.86 -9.83 13.34
N GLU A 39 -5.61 -9.22 12.20
CA GLU A 39 -6.44 -9.28 11.01
C GLU A 39 -5.65 -9.95 9.89
N THR A 40 -6.24 -10.94 9.23
CA THR A 40 -5.59 -11.67 8.13
C THR A 40 -6.47 -11.65 6.89
N LEU A 41 -5.85 -11.35 5.75
CA LEU A 41 -6.44 -11.52 4.43
C LEU A 41 -5.75 -12.66 3.68
N THR A 42 -6.55 -13.52 3.08
CA THR A 42 -6.06 -14.46 2.06
C THR A 42 -5.85 -13.72 0.73
N TRP A 43 -5.15 -14.35 -0.23
CA TRP A 43 -4.95 -13.75 -1.55
C TRP A 43 -6.27 -13.43 -2.25
N SER A 44 -7.27 -14.31 -2.14
CA SER A 44 -8.59 -14.05 -2.73
C SER A 44 -9.34 -12.91 -2.05
N GLN A 45 -9.22 -12.78 -0.73
CA GLN A 45 -9.84 -11.67 0.01
C GLN A 45 -9.17 -10.34 -0.31
N LEU A 46 -7.81 -10.30 -0.33
CA LEU A 46 -7.05 -9.11 -0.70
C LEU A 46 -7.43 -8.65 -2.12
N TYR A 47 -7.49 -9.57 -3.09
CA TYR A 47 -7.88 -9.24 -4.46
C TYR A 47 -9.32 -8.74 -4.56
N ARG A 48 -10.26 -9.38 -3.86
CA ARG A 48 -11.67 -8.96 -3.83
C ARG A 48 -11.82 -7.55 -3.26
N ARG A 49 -11.22 -7.25 -2.10
CA ARG A 49 -11.23 -5.92 -1.49
C ARG A 49 -10.63 -4.88 -2.43
N THR A 50 -9.52 -5.22 -3.09
CA THR A 50 -8.89 -4.38 -4.13
C THR A 50 -9.84 -4.04 -5.27
N LEU A 51 -10.58 -5.03 -5.81
CA LEU A 51 -11.53 -4.81 -6.90
C LEU A 51 -12.71 -3.93 -6.48
N ASN A 52 -13.24 -4.15 -5.29
CA ASN A 52 -14.38 -3.38 -4.78
C ASN A 52 -14.00 -1.92 -4.55
N LEU A 53 -12.87 -1.66 -3.90
CA LEU A 53 -12.40 -0.28 -3.73
C LEU A 53 -12.03 0.36 -5.07
N ALA A 54 -11.37 -0.35 -5.99
CA ALA A 54 -11.05 0.19 -7.30
C ALA A 54 -12.31 0.59 -8.10
N ALA A 55 -13.43 -0.10 -7.93
CA ALA A 55 -14.69 0.29 -8.53
C ALA A 55 -15.19 1.63 -7.97
N GLN A 56 -15.12 1.83 -6.67
CA GLN A 56 -15.47 3.10 -6.03
C GLN A 56 -14.55 4.24 -6.48
N LEU A 57 -13.24 4.00 -6.57
CA LEU A 57 -12.29 5.03 -7.01
C LEU A 57 -12.59 5.54 -8.43
N ARG A 58 -13.04 4.68 -9.33
CA ARG A 58 -13.40 5.07 -10.71
C ARG A 58 -14.64 5.96 -10.80
N GLU A 59 -15.45 6.03 -9.76
CA GLU A 59 -16.59 6.95 -9.69
C GLU A 59 -16.13 8.40 -9.40
N HIS A 60 -14.91 8.56 -8.87
CA HIS A 60 -14.37 9.83 -8.39
C HIS A 60 -13.12 10.29 -9.13
N GLY A 61 -12.47 9.43 -9.93
CA GLY A 61 -11.25 9.75 -10.64
C GLY A 61 -11.10 9.01 -11.96
N SER A 62 -10.25 9.54 -12.81
CA SER A 62 -9.89 9.02 -14.12
C SER A 62 -8.47 8.45 -14.12
N THR A 63 -8.13 7.67 -15.17
CA THR A 63 -6.76 7.15 -15.36
C THR A 63 -5.72 8.29 -15.36
N GLY A 64 -4.70 8.16 -14.51
CA GLY A 64 -3.64 9.15 -14.33
C GLY A 64 -3.92 10.21 -13.28
N ASP A 65 -5.12 10.29 -12.71
CA ASP A 65 -5.40 11.11 -11.55
C ASP A 65 -4.63 10.60 -10.33
N ARG A 66 -4.49 11.41 -9.28
CA ARG A 66 -3.77 11.09 -8.06
C ARG A 66 -4.74 10.80 -6.94
N ALA A 67 -4.44 9.75 -6.16
CA ALA A 67 -5.11 9.43 -4.90
C ALA A 67 -4.10 9.51 -3.75
N LEU A 68 -4.30 10.44 -2.83
CA LEU A 68 -3.53 10.50 -1.59
C LEU A 68 -4.04 9.46 -0.61
N ILE A 69 -3.11 8.74 0.02
CA ILE A 69 -3.44 7.76 1.08
C ILE A 69 -2.96 8.35 2.40
N LEU A 70 -3.89 8.87 3.19
CA LEU A 70 -3.70 9.53 4.47
C LEU A 70 -4.48 8.77 5.55
N ALA A 71 -4.04 7.55 5.84
CA ALA A 71 -4.69 6.63 6.77
C ALA A 71 -3.68 5.99 7.73
N PRO A 72 -4.12 5.48 8.89
CA PRO A 72 -3.29 4.65 9.74
C PRO A 72 -2.80 3.40 8.99
N GLN A 73 -1.61 2.94 9.36
CA GLN A 73 -1.07 1.70 8.81
C GLN A 73 -1.96 0.52 9.20
N SER A 74 -2.50 -0.17 8.21
CA SER A 74 -3.50 -1.23 8.34
C SER A 74 -3.61 -2.04 7.05
N LEU A 75 -4.43 -3.09 7.02
CA LEU A 75 -4.75 -3.79 5.76
C LEU A 75 -5.54 -2.90 4.79
N ASP A 76 -6.37 -1.99 5.28
CA ASP A 76 -7.09 -1.04 4.43
C ASP A 76 -6.16 -0.05 3.73
N TYR A 77 -5.04 0.33 4.37
CA TYR A 77 -3.98 1.11 3.71
C TYR A 77 -3.40 0.35 2.51
N VAL A 78 -3.11 -0.94 2.70
CA VAL A 78 -2.58 -1.81 1.62
C VAL A 78 -3.61 -1.94 0.50
N VAL A 79 -4.85 -2.20 0.84
CA VAL A 79 -5.97 -2.29 -0.13
C VAL A 79 -6.11 -0.96 -0.89
N SER A 80 -6.04 0.18 -0.20
CA SER A 80 -6.11 1.52 -0.80
C SER A 80 -5.03 1.72 -1.87
N PHE A 81 -3.80 1.32 -1.56
CA PHE A 81 -2.70 1.42 -2.51
C PHE A 81 -2.93 0.57 -3.76
N ILE A 82 -3.21 -0.73 -3.58
CA ILE A 82 -3.35 -1.63 -4.72
C ILE A 82 -4.61 -1.30 -5.53
N ALA A 83 -5.68 -0.86 -4.86
CA ALA A 83 -6.93 -0.44 -5.53
C ALA A 83 -6.73 0.81 -6.39
N SER A 84 -5.90 1.75 -5.95
CA SER A 84 -5.52 2.91 -6.77
C SER A 84 -4.86 2.45 -8.08
N LEU A 85 -3.87 1.54 -7.99
CA LEU A 85 -3.23 0.97 -9.17
C LEU A 85 -4.21 0.20 -10.06
N GLN A 86 -5.10 -0.59 -9.45
CA GLN A 86 -6.13 -1.35 -10.16
C GLN A 86 -7.15 -0.44 -10.86
N ALA A 87 -7.38 0.76 -10.32
CA ALA A 87 -8.24 1.77 -10.93
C ALA A 87 -7.55 2.57 -12.05
N GLY A 88 -6.23 2.43 -12.21
CA GLY A 88 -5.43 3.26 -13.12
C GLY A 88 -5.08 4.63 -12.54
N ILE A 89 -5.17 4.79 -11.23
CA ILE A 89 -4.93 6.03 -10.50
C ILE A 89 -3.53 5.97 -9.87
N VAL A 90 -2.80 7.08 -9.94
CA VAL A 90 -1.46 7.22 -9.35
C VAL A 90 -1.58 7.35 -7.84
N ALA A 91 -1.09 6.37 -7.09
CA ALA A 91 -1.14 6.39 -5.64
C ALA A 91 -0.08 7.35 -5.06
N VAL A 92 -0.43 8.02 -3.96
CA VAL A 92 0.48 8.89 -3.22
C VAL A 92 0.43 8.51 -1.73
N PRO A 93 1.25 7.54 -1.30
CA PRO A 93 1.33 7.12 0.10
C PRO A 93 1.98 8.21 0.95
N LEU A 94 1.29 8.63 2.00
CA LEU A 94 1.75 9.67 2.94
C LEU A 94 1.53 9.24 4.39
N SER A 95 2.23 9.93 5.30
CA SER A 95 1.90 9.89 6.73
C SER A 95 0.68 10.77 7.04
N ILE A 96 -0.06 10.41 8.07
CA ILE A 96 -1.13 11.26 8.59
C ILE A 96 -0.52 12.57 9.10
N PRO A 97 -1.13 13.74 8.83
CA PRO A 97 -0.71 15.02 9.39
C PRO A 97 -0.75 14.97 10.94
N GLN A 98 0.27 15.53 11.58
CA GLN A 98 0.41 15.52 13.05
C GLN A 98 0.49 16.92 13.69
N GLY A 99 0.22 17.95 12.90
CA GLY A 99 0.39 19.34 13.31
C GLY A 99 1.84 19.88 13.17
N GLY A 100 1.98 21.19 13.03
CA GLY A 100 3.28 21.87 12.94
C GLY A 100 3.96 21.74 11.58
N ALA A 101 5.30 21.54 11.56
CA ALA A 101 6.08 21.51 10.32
C ALA A 101 5.70 20.37 9.35
N HIS A 102 5.03 19.33 9.84
CA HIS A 102 4.46 18.28 8.99
C HIS A 102 3.28 18.78 8.16
N ASP A 103 2.57 19.78 8.62
CA ASP A 103 1.40 20.34 7.97
C ASP A 103 1.79 21.12 6.71
N GLU A 104 2.87 21.90 6.75
CA GLU A 104 3.42 22.60 5.57
C GLU A 104 3.78 21.60 4.46
N ARG A 105 4.34 20.44 4.84
CA ARG A 105 4.65 19.37 3.89
C ARG A 105 3.37 18.80 3.27
N THR A 106 2.38 18.51 4.07
CA THR A 106 1.09 17.98 3.58
C THR A 106 0.44 18.96 2.61
N VAL A 107 0.36 20.24 2.98
CA VAL A 107 -0.16 21.31 2.11
C VAL A 107 0.62 21.38 0.79
N SER A 108 1.97 21.34 0.86
CA SER A 108 2.81 21.35 -0.34
C SER A 108 2.57 20.14 -1.26
N VAL A 109 2.39 18.94 -0.68
CA VAL A 109 2.09 17.74 -1.46
C VAL A 109 0.69 17.82 -2.07
N PHE A 110 -0.31 18.34 -1.37
CA PHE A 110 -1.64 18.59 -1.95
C PHE A 110 -1.56 19.54 -3.15
N ALA A 111 -0.78 20.64 -3.02
CA ALA A 111 -0.62 21.60 -4.10
C ALA A 111 0.11 21.01 -5.32
N ASP A 112 1.14 20.19 -5.10
CA ASP A 112 1.92 19.55 -6.17
C ASP A 112 1.15 18.44 -6.88
N THR A 113 0.43 17.61 -6.12
CA THR A 113 -0.28 16.45 -6.69
C THR A 113 -1.64 16.81 -7.27
N ALA A 114 -2.29 17.87 -6.79
CA ALA A 114 -3.68 18.21 -7.15
C ALA A 114 -4.57 16.95 -7.19
N PRO A 115 -4.78 16.25 -6.07
CA PRO A 115 -5.40 14.94 -6.06
C PRO A 115 -6.89 15.02 -6.41
N ALA A 116 -7.40 14.00 -7.10
CA ALA A 116 -8.85 13.82 -7.29
C ALA A 116 -9.49 13.11 -6.10
N ILE A 117 -8.70 12.31 -5.36
CA ILE A 117 -9.18 11.43 -4.29
C ILE A 117 -8.23 11.51 -3.08
N VAL A 118 -8.83 11.46 -1.89
CA VAL A 118 -8.13 11.26 -0.62
C VAL A 118 -8.72 10.02 0.06
N LEU A 119 -7.88 9.02 0.29
CA LEU A 119 -8.23 7.78 1.00
C LEU A 119 -7.79 7.91 2.45
N THR A 120 -8.72 7.74 3.36
CA THR A 120 -8.50 7.90 4.79
C THR A 120 -9.26 6.85 5.60
N ALA A 121 -9.18 6.93 6.92
CA ALA A 121 -9.95 6.12 7.84
C ALA A 121 -10.82 7.03 8.74
N SER A 122 -11.97 6.50 9.18
CA SER A 122 -12.92 7.23 10.04
C SER A 122 -12.28 7.77 11.33
N SER A 123 -11.24 7.10 11.83
CA SER A 123 -10.53 7.51 13.05
C SER A 123 -9.68 8.78 12.89
N VAL A 124 -9.38 9.20 11.67
CA VAL A 124 -8.50 10.35 11.38
C VAL A 124 -9.06 11.32 10.35
N VAL A 125 -10.28 11.09 9.88
CA VAL A 125 -10.91 11.90 8.80
C VAL A 125 -10.98 13.38 9.17
N ASP A 126 -11.30 13.73 10.41
CA ASP A 126 -11.40 15.13 10.85
C ASP A 126 -10.04 15.85 10.70
N ASN A 127 -8.93 15.19 11.01
CA ASN A 127 -7.59 15.75 10.82
C ASN A 127 -7.21 15.89 9.34
N VAL A 128 -7.72 15.00 8.48
CA VAL A 128 -7.39 14.97 7.06
C VAL A 128 -8.18 16.03 6.28
N VAL A 129 -9.48 16.21 6.58
CA VAL A 129 -10.33 17.16 5.85
C VAL A 129 -9.91 18.62 6.02
N GLU A 130 -9.17 18.96 7.07
CA GLU A 130 -8.60 20.29 7.26
C GLU A 130 -7.63 20.69 6.13
N TYR A 131 -6.98 19.70 5.50
CA TYR A 131 -6.05 19.90 4.38
C TYR A 131 -6.69 19.77 3.00
N VAL A 132 -7.94 19.26 2.94
CA VAL A 132 -8.66 19.04 1.69
C VAL A 132 -9.28 20.35 1.22
N GLN A 133 -8.46 21.17 0.56
CA GLN A 133 -8.91 22.44 -0.01
C GLN A 133 -8.97 22.33 -1.54
N PRO A 134 -10.05 22.85 -2.18
CA PRO A 134 -10.10 22.90 -3.62
C PRO A 134 -8.97 23.79 -4.17
N GLN A 135 -8.24 23.31 -5.14
CA GLN A 135 -7.26 24.11 -5.86
C GLN A 135 -7.97 25.08 -6.80
N PRO A 136 -7.40 26.27 -7.11
CA PRO A 136 -8.00 27.23 -8.03
C PRO A 136 -8.35 26.57 -9.38
N GLY A 137 -9.62 26.59 -9.75
CA GLY A 137 -10.11 26.00 -11.01
C GLY A 137 -10.30 24.48 -10.99
N GLN A 138 -10.17 23.82 -9.84
CA GLN A 138 -10.42 22.39 -9.67
C GLN A 138 -11.54 22.12 -8.67
N ASN A 139 -12.19 20.96 -8.80
CA ASN A 139 -13.12 20.48 -7.78
C ASN A 139 -12.35 20.04 -6.52
N ALA A 140 -12.99 20.11 -5.37
CA ALA A 140 -12.44 19.49 -4.16
C ALA A 140 -12.28 17.97 -4.37
N PRO A 141 -11.17 17.37 -3.90
CA PRO A 141 -11.00 15.94 -3.98
C PRO A 141 -12.09 15.18 -3.22
N ALA A 142 -12.49 14.01 -3.73
CA ALA A 142 -13.39 13.13 -3.00
C ALA A 142 -12.66 12.52 -1.79
N VAL A 143 -13.22 12.63 -0.59
CA VAL A 143 -12.70 12.01 0.62
C VAL A 143 -13.43 10.70 0.86
N ILE A 144 -12.71 9.59 0.94
CA ILE A 144 -13.26 8.24 1.09
C ILE A 144 -12.71 7.61 2.38
N GLU A 145 -13.61 7.34 3.32
CA GLU A 145 -13.32 6.57 4.54
C GLU A 145 -13.37 5.08 4.22
N VAL A 146 -12.21 4.47 3.99
CA VAL A 146 -12.10 3.10 3.45
C VAL A 146 -12.66 2.06 4.43
N ASP A 147 -12.45 2.26 5.71
CA ASP A 147 -12.94 1.38 6.80
C ASP A 147 -14.48 1.37 6.96
N ARG A 148 -15.20 2.27 6.30
CA ARG A 148 -16.68 2.31 6.27
C ARG A 148 -17.28 1.60 5.07
N LEU A 149 -16.47 1.16 4.12
CA LEU A 149 -16.94 0.48 2.91
C LEU A 149 -17.07 -1.03 3.15
N ASP A 150 -18.12 -1.64 2.60
CA ASP A 150 -18.21 -3.11 2.53
C ASP A 150 -17.34 -3.64 1.38
N LEU A 151 -16.03 -3.76 1.65
CA LEU A 151 -15.07 -4.26 0.69
C LEU A 151 -15.13 -5.79 0.51
N ASP A 152 -15.86 -6.50 1.36
CA ASP A 152 -16.07 -7.95 1.28
C ASP A 152 -17.32 -8.37 0.50
N ALA A 153 -18.12 -7.41 0.06
CA ALA A 153 -19.25 -7.65 -0.83
C ALA A 153 -18.84 -8.43 -2.08
N ARG A 154 -19.79 -9.15 -2.69
CA ARG A 154 -19.55 -9.79 -4.00
C ARG A 154 -19.28 -8.72 -5.05
N PRO A 155 -18.15 -8.79 -5.78
CA PRO A 155 -17.86 -7.83 -6.83
C PRO A 155 -19.00 -7.79 -7.86
N SER A 156 -19.44 -6.59 -8.23
CA SER A 156 -20.42 -6.44 -9.30
C SER A 156 -19.85 -6.97 -10.63
N SER A 157 -20.71 -7.44 -11.53
CA SER A 157 -20.29 -8.00 -12.82
C SER A 157 -19.49 -7.02 -13.69
N GLY A 158 -19.63 -5.72 -13.46
CA GLY A 158 -18.85 -4.65 -14.13
C GLY A 158 -17.44 -4.43 -13.54
N SER A 159 -17.18 -4.84 -12.30
CA SER A 159 -15.89 -4.57 -11.64
C SER A 159 -14.72 -5.39 -12.21
N ARG A 160 -15.00 -6.49 -12.91
CA ARG A 160 -13.99 -7.40 -13.48
C ARG A 160 -13.43 -6.96 -14.83
N SER A 161 -14.02 -5.99 -15.51
CA SER A 161 -13.95 -5.92 -16.97
C SER A 161 -13.31 -4.70 -17.56
N ALA A 162 -12.53 -3.91 -16.91
CA ALA A 162 -11.83 -2.89 -17.65
C ALA A 162 -10.33 -3.10 -17.52
N ALA A 163 -9.72 -3.64 -18.58
CA ALA A 163 -8.34 -3.33 -18.90
C ALA A 163 -8.28 -1.82 -19.19
N HIS A 164 -8.33 -1.00 -18.15
CA HIS A 164 -8.08 0.43 -18.26
C HIS A 164 -6.57 0.56 -18.48
N GLY A 165 -6.17 1.45 -19.37
CA GLY A 165 -4.76 1.76 -19.57
C GLY A 165 -4.15 2.09 -18.20
N HIS A 166 -3.09 1.43 -17.84
CA HIS A 166 -2.33 1.78 -16.65
C HIS A 166 -1.47 3.00 -17.00
N PRO A 167 -1.41 4.03 -16.16
CA PRO A 167 -0.46 5.10 -16.37
C PRO A 167 0.97 4.55 -16.26
N ASP A 168 1.92 5.19 -16.95
CA ASP A 168 3.34 4.80 -16.86
C ASP A 168 3.85 4.87 -15.40
N ILE A 169 3.34 5.84 -14.63
CA ILE A 169 3.66 6.05 -13.23
C ILE A 169 2.61 5.39 -12.36
N LEU A 170 3.06 4.51 -11.47
CA LEU A 170 2.19 3.79 -10.53
C LEU A 170 1.92 4.60 -9.26
N TYR A 171 2.99 5.19 -8.70
CA TYR A 171 2.88 5.96 -7.48
C TYR A 171 3.96 7.04 -7.38
N LEU A 172 3.69 8.04 -6.55
CA LEU A 172 4.64 9.08 -6.18
C LEU A 172 5.13 8.84 -4.76
N GLN A 173 6.44 8.63 -4.62
CA GLN A 173 7.08 8.51 -3.32
C GLN A 173 7.65 9.86 -2.91
N TYR A 174 6.99 10.55 -1.99
CA TYR A 174 7.51 11.79 -1.44
C TYR A 174 8.59 11.51 -0.41
N THR A 175 9.78 12.05 -0.66
CA THR A 175 10.91 11.95 0.27
C THR A 175 11.00 13.17 1.16
N SER A 176 11.59 13.01 2.34
CA SER A 176 11.89 14.11 3.29
C SER A 176 13.11 14.94 2.88
N GLY A 177 13.48 14.93 1.60
CA GLY A 177 14.71 15.50 1.04
C GLY A 177 15.18 16.80 1.70
N SER A 178 16.48 17.09 1.61
CA SER A 178 17.13 18.27 2.17
C SER A 178 16.69 19.61 1.56
N THR A 179 15.82 19.58 0.53
CA THR A 179 15.24 20.76 -0.12
C THR A 179 13.94 21.14 0.57
N ARG A 180 13.66 22.45 0.68
CA ARG A 180 12.45 22.97 1.32
C ARG A 180 11.16 22.56 0.64
N THR A 181 11.18 22.18 -0.63
CA THR A 181 10.01 21.75 -1.39
C THR A 181 9.99 20.23 -1.48
N PRO A 182 8.91 19.56 -1.05
CA PRO A 182 8.75 18.13 -1.20
C PRO A 182 8.83 17.72 -2.68
N ALA A 183 9.58 16.65 -2.98
CA ALA A 183 9.68 16.11 -4.32
C ALA A 183 9.07 14.69 -4.37
N GLY A 184 8.11 14.51 -5.27
CA GLY A 184 7.50 13.21 -5.54
C GLY A 184 8.34 12.42 -6.54
N VAL A 185 9.04 11.39 -6.07
CA VAL A 185 9.75 10.45 -6.95
C VAL A 185 8.73 9.62 -7.72
N MET A 186 8.75 9.71 -9.04
CA MET A 186 7.87 8.98 -9.94
C MET A 186 8.34 7.53 -10.08
N VAL A 187 7.54 6.58 -9.60
CA VAL A 187 7.85 5.16 -9.68
C VAL A 187 6.97 4.48 -10.71
N SER A 188 7.59 3.97 -11.77
CA SER A 188 6.93 3.22 -12.83
C SER A 188 6.87 1.71 -12.53
N ASN A 189 6.03 1.01 -13.28
CA ASN A 189 5.99 -0.46 -13.25
C ASN A 189 7.38 -1.08 -13.52
N LYS A 190 8.12 -0.53 -14.49
CA LYS A 190 9.48 -0.95 -14.83
C LYS A 190 10.44 -0.79 -13.65
N ASN A 191 10.40 0.35 -12.95
CA ASN A 191 11.25 0.58 -11.77
C ASN A 191 10.95 -0.45 -10.68
N LEU A 192 9.66 -0.69 -10.42
CA LEU A 192 9.21 -1.63 -9.39
C LEU A 192 9.70 -3.06 -9.66
N PHE A 193 9.53 -3.57 -10.87
CA PHE A 193 9.98 -4.91 -11.23
C PHE A 193 11.50 -5.03 -11.29
N ALA A 194 12.22 -4.02 -11.76
CA ALA A 194 13.68 -4.00 -11.74
C ALA A 194 14.22 -4.06 -10.31
N ASN A 195 13.63 -3.27 -9.39
CA ASN A 195 14.01 -3.29 -7.98
C ASN A 195 13.66 -4.64 -7.33
N PHE A 196 12.49 -5.21 -7.62
CA PHE A 196 12.11 -6.55 -7.17
C PHE A 196 13.14 -7.61 -7.61
N GLU A 197 13.56 -7.60 -8.87
CA GLU A 197 14.57 -8.54 -9.37
C GLU A 197 15.92 -8.37 -8.64
N GLN A 198 16.35 -7.13 -8.36
CA GLN A 198 17.56 -6.86 -7.59
C GLN A 198 17.46 -7.43 -6.18
N ILE A 199 16.34 -7.23 -5.49
CA ILE A 199 16.08 -7.75 -4.14
C ILE A 199 16.13 -9.28 -4.17
N MET A 200 15.38 -9.92 -5.08
CA MET A 200 15.36 -11.39 -5.19
C MET A 200 16.73 -11.97 -5.53
N THR A 201 17.53 -11.27 -6.34
CA THR A 201 18.90 -11.68 -6.64
C THR A 201 19.80 -11.58 -5.42
N SER A 202 19.69 -10.49 -4.64
CA SER A 202 20.55 -10.25 -3.48
C SER A 202 20.25 -11.19 -2.32
N TYR A 203 18.96 -11.40 -2.01
CA TYR A 203 18.56 -12.18 -0.85
C TYR A 203 18.32 -13.66 -1.14
N TYR A 204 17.86 -14.01 -2.34
CA TYR A 204 17.49 -15.35 -2.72
C TYR A 204 18.29 -15.89 -3.92
N GLY A 205 19.44 -15.27 -4.26
CA GLY A 205 20.27 -15.69 -5.39
C GLY A 205 20.71 -17.15 -5.29
N VAL A 206 21.08 -17.61 -4.11
CA VAL A 206 21.47 -19.02 -3.84
C VAL A 206 20.32 -20.01 -3.99
N TYR A 207 19.07 -19.53 -3.96
CA TYR A 207 17.85 -20.32 -4.17
C TYR A 207 17.25 -20.10 -5.57
N GLY A 208 18.04 -19.64 -6.53
CA GLY A 208 17.57 -19.38 -7.89
C GLY A 208 16.66 -18.16 -8.01
N LYS A 209 16.82 -17.17 -7.15
CA LYS A 209 15.99 -15.93 -7.06
C LYS A 209 14.53 -16.22 -6.70
N VAL A 210 14.24 -17.30 -6.01
CA VAL A 210 12.91 -17.65 -5.52
C VAL A 210 12.97 -17.80 -4.01
N ALA A 211 11.99 -17.23 -3.32
CA ALA A 211 11.88 -17.39 -1.88
C ALA A 211 11.62 -18.87 -1.53
N PRO A 212 12.37 -19.46 -0.59
CA PRO A 212 12.13 -20.85 -0.17
C PRO A 212 10.71 -21.04 0.38
N PRO A 213 10.12 -22.23 0.24
CA PRO A 213 8.83 -22.55 0.84
C PRO A 213 8.82 -22.26 2.34
N GLY A 214 7.76 -21.64 2.84
CA GLY A 214 7.64 -21.23 4.24
C GLY A 214 8.29 -19.88 4.56
N SER A 215 8.88 -19.19 3.58
CA SER A 215 9.35 -17.81 3.77
C SER A 215 8.19 -16.87 4.13
N THR A 216 8.44 -15.96 5.07
CA THR A 216 7.47 -14.95 5.51
C THR A 216 8.19 -13.61 5.67
N VAL A 217 7.60 -12.54 5.16
CA VAL A 217 8.06 -11.18 5.45
C VAL A 217 7.51 -10.74 6.81
N VAL A 218 8.37 -10.20 7.67
CA VAL A 218 7.96 -9.59 8.94
C VAL A 218 8.41 -8.14 8.95
N SER A 219 7.48 -7.19 9.13
CA SER A 219 7.81 -5.77 9.07
C SER A 219 6.97 -4.93 10.04
N TRP A 220 7.64 -3.95 10.67
CA TRP A 220 7.05 -2.86 11.43
C TRP A 220 7.28 -1.50 10.77
N LEU A 221 8.00 -1.48 9.64
CA LEU A 221 8.40 -0.25 8.97
C LEU A 221 7.18 0.52 8.42
N PRO A 222 7.25 1.86 8.40
CA PRO A 222 6.14 2.66 7.91
C PRO A 222 5.89 2.44 6.41
N PHE A 223 4.63 2.29 6.01
CA PHE A 223 4.24 2.07 4.61
C PHE A 223 4.43 3.31 3.72
N TYR A 224 4.49 4.50 4.28
CA TYR A 224 4.79 5.71 3.53
C TYR A 224 6.30 5.94 3.30
N HIS A 225 7.17 5.04 3.80
CA HIS A 225 8.61 5.07 3.60
C HIS A 225 9.04 3.95 2.64
N ASP A 226 9.98 4.24 1.73
CA ASP A 226 10.42 3.35 0.65
C ASP A 226 10.78 1.93 1.13
N MET A 227 11.57 1.79 2.19
CA MET A 227 11.97 0.48 2.73
C MET A 227 10.75 -0.32 3.24
N GLY A 228 9.90 0.29 4.05
CA GLY A 228 8.70 -0.37 4.58
C GLY A 228 7.71 -0.69 3.47
N PHE A 229 7.59 0.20 2.51
CA PHE A 229 6.69 0.05 1.37
C PHE A 229 7.12 -1.07 0.43
N VAL A 230 8.37 -1.06 0.00
CA VAL A 230 8.87 -2.06 -0.96
C VAL A 230 9.05 -3.42 -0.29
N LEU A 231 9.73 -3.49 0.85
CA LEU A 231 10.06 -4.77 1.48
C LEU A 231 8.88 -5.35 2.29
N GLY A 232 8.08 -4.49 2.94
CA GLY A 232 6.96 -4.94 3.77
C GLY A 232 5.68 -5.24 2.98
N LEU A 233 5.46 -4.56 1.84
CA LEU A 233 4.20 -4.62 1.11
C LEU A 233 4.35 -5.16 -0.31
N ILE A 234 5.20 -4.55 -1.13
CA ILE A 234 5.31 -4.91 -2.55
C ILE A 234 5.99 -6.26 -2.75
N LEU A 235 7.13 -6.47 -2.08
CA LEU A 235 7.91 -7.72 -2.18
C LEU A 235 7.07 -8.98 -1.90
N PRO A 236 6.33 -9.09 -0.78
CA PRO A 236 5.55 -10.30 -0.52
C PRO A 236 4.50 -10.58 -1.59
N ILE A 237 3.86 -9.55 -2.14
CA ILE A 237 2.87 -9.73 -3.23
C ILE A 237 3.53 -10.25 -4.49
N LEU A 238 4.64 -9.65 -4.92
CA LEU A 238 5.36 -10.06 -6.11
C LEU A 238 5.97 -11.46 -5.96
N ALA A 239 6.56 -11.76 -4.79
CA ALA A 239 7.14 -13.06 -4.49
C ALA A 239 6.09 -14.16 -4.21
N GLY A 240 4.85 -13.79 -3.89
CA GLY A 240 3.78 -14.74 -3.53
C GLY A 240 4.00 -15.41 -2.17
N ILE A 241 4.60 -14.70 -1.23
CA ILE A 241 4.86 -15.14 0.14
C ILE A 241 4.03 -14.32 1.14
N PRO A 242 3.64 -14.89 2.30
CA PRO A 242 2.89 -14.16 3.31
C PRO A 242 3.73 -13.05 3.94
N ALA A 243 3.04 -12.01 4.45
CA ALA A 243 3.66 -11.02 5.31
C ALA A 243 2.90 -10.87 6.63
N VAL A 244 3.65 -10.67 7.73
CA VAL A 244 3.16 -10.33 9.06
C VAL A 244 3.65 -8.93 9.38
N LEU A 245 2.70 -8.02 9.55
CA LEU A 245 2.93 -6.58 9.60
C LEU A 245 2.43 -6.00 10.91
N THR A 246 3.04 -4.92 11.36
CA THR A 246 2.51 -4.08 12.45
C THR A 246 2.87 -2.62 12.21
N SER A 247 2.38 -1.72 13.05
CA SER A 247 2.69 -0.29 12.95
C SER A 247 4.05 0.06 13.58
N PRO A 248 4.70 1.16 13.14
CA PRO A 248 5.86 1.70 13.82
C PRO A 248 5.59 2.05 15.29
N ILE A 249 4.38 2.52 15.61
CA ILE A 249 3.97 2.82 16.99
C ILE A 249 3.96 1.54 17.83
N GLY A 250 3.41 0.45 17.30
CA GLY A 250 3.42 -0.85 17.95
C GLY A 250 4.83 -1.36 18.28
N PHE A 251 5.78 -1.14 17.38
CA PHE A 251 7.20 -1.42 17.59
C PHE A 251 7.81 -0.51 18.66
N LEU A 252 7.64 0.82 18.52
CA LEU A 252 8.25 1.80 19.43
C LEU A 252 7.77 1.63 20.89
N GLN A 253 6.50 1.29 21.08
CA GLN A 253 5.96 1.00 22.42
C GLN A 253 6.62 -0.21 23.06
N ARG A 254 6.96 -1.24 22.30
CA ARG A 254 7.59 -2.48 22.78
C ARG A 254 8.37 -3.17 21.66
N PRO A 255 9.65 -2.85 21.45
CA PRO A 255 10.47 -3.43 20.37
C PRO A 255 10.55 -4.97 20.40
N ALA A 256 10.36 -5.59 21.58
CA ALA A 256 10.31 -7.04 21.73
C ALA A 256 9.19 -7.71 20.90
N ARG A 257 8.13 -6.98 20.55
CA ARG A 257 7.06 -7.46 19.66
C ARG A 257 7.60 -7.88 18.29
N TRP A 258 8.52 -7.10 17.74
CA TRP A 258 9.16 -7.46 16.45
C TRP A 258 9.95 -8.77 16.58
N ILE A 259 10.73 -8.94 17.65
CA ILE A 259 11.48 -10.18 17.89
C ILE A 259 10.52 -11.37 18.07
N GLN A 260 9.39 -11.17 18.75
CA GLN A 260 8.36 -12.19 18.90
C GLN A 260 7.73 -12.57 17.56
N MET A 261 7.41 -11.59 16.71
CA MET A 261 6.91 -11.83 15.36
C MET A 261 7.92 -12.62 14.52
N LEU A 262 9.22 -12.28 14.60
CA LEU A 262 10.28 -13.03 13.91
C LEU A 262 10.37 -14.48 14.42
N ALA A 263 10.36 -14.67 15.73
CA ALA A 263 10.46 -16.00 16.35
C ALA A 263 9.27 -16.91 16.05
N SER A 264 8.10 -16.31 15.75
CA SER A 264 6.87 -17.04 15.38
C SER A 264 6.84 -17.50 13.92
N ASN A 265 7.82 -17.12 13.08
CA ASN A 265 7.87 -17.43 11.67
C ASN A 265 9.21 -18.10 11.31
N THR A 266 9.18 -19.30 10.73
CA THR A 266 10.36 -20.18 10.58
C THR A 266 11.43 -19.60 9.65
N LEU A 267 11.04 -19.00 8.54
CA LEU A 267 11.93 -18.38 7.55
C LEU A 267 11.57 -16.89 7.38
N ALA A 268 11.70 -16.16 8.49
CA ALA A 268 11.36 -14.76 8.51
C ALA A 268 12.41 -13.92 7.77
N PHE A 269 11.93 -13.13 6.80
CA PHE A 269 12.68 -12.06 6.16
C PHE A 269 12.24 -10.73 6.74
N THR A 270 13.19 -9.88 7.09
CA THR A 270 12.90 -8.55 7.65
C THR A 270 13.97 -7.55 7.27
N ALA A 271 13.64 -6.27 7.40
CA ALA A 271 14.58 -5.17 7.30
C ALA A 271 14.33 -4.17 8.43
N ALA A 272 15.36 -3.46 8.83
CA ALA A 272 15.30 -2.36 9.80
C ALA A 272 16.35 -1.30 9.45
N PRO A 273 16.16 -0.03 9.83
CA PRO A 273 17.23 0.97 9.80
C PRO A 273 18.38 0.55 10.72
N ASN A 274 19.59 1.03 10.39
CA ASN A 274 20.77 0.85 11.24
C ASN A 274 20.66 1.63 12.54
#